data_e126438e0a7b6b6c4417de05dbb6d825
#
_entry.id   e126438e0a7b6b6c4417de05dbb6d825
#
_cell.length_a   1.000
_cell.length_b   1.000
_cell.length_c   1.000
_cell.angle_alpha   90.00
_cell.angle_beta   90.00
_cell.angle_gamma   90.00
#
_symmetry.space_group_name_H-M   'P 1'
#
loop_
_entity.id
_entity.type
_entity.pdbx_description
1 polymer ?
#
loop_
_entity_poly.entity_id
_entity_poly.type
_entity_poly.pdbx_seq_one_letter_code
_entity_poly.pdbx_strand_id
1 'polypeptide(L)'
;MSRLIAFLAALVVAVPLAHANPSFWRSEWPQTDFSRTTIKDWSEIRSGGPPKDGIPAIDAPKFLRAKSETRIKGNEPVMTLELDGQTPRAYPIRYLMWHEIVNDQIGGIPVAVTYCPLCNSAMTFDRRVKGRVLSFGVSGKLRMSDMVMYDRETESWWQQAVGRGIVGQMTGVELRMLPSWMESWDQFRSRNPEGLVLAEPAFNRAYGRNPYQGYDSSRRPFLYEGEDPPHGIPPLERVVRVGDRAWPLTRIRREGAVSEGGVRISWEAGQASALDAGTIAGGRDVGTVRVRDAQGRNVPHDVMFAFAFHAFWPQGKWMIR
;
A
#
# COMPACT_ATOMS: atom_id res chain seq x y z
N MET A 1 -39.12 -2.49 -45.06
CA MET A 1 -38.74 -1.94 -43.73
C MET A 1 -37.29 -2.30 -43.48
N SER A 2 -36.36 -1.48 -43.94
CA SER A 2 -34.89 -1.71 -43.84
C SER A 2 -34.39 -1.11 -42.53
N ARG A 3 -33.80 -1.95 -41.67
CA ARG A 3 -33.13 -1.51 -40.43
C ARG A 3 -31.68 -1.11 -40.75
N LEU A 4 -31.38 0.17 -40.70
CA LEU A 4 -30.03 0.69 -40.70
C LEU A 4 -29.39 0.30 -39.38
N ILE A 5 -28.33 -0.49 -39.42
CA ILE A 5 -27.45 -0.76 -38.29
C ILE A 5 -26.33 0.29 -38.41
N ALA A 6 -26.34 1.26 -37.47
CA ALA A 6 -25.27 2.22 -37.33
C ALA A 6 -24.10 1.57 -36.60
N PHE A 7 -22.98 1.37 -37.27
CA PHE A 7 -21.70 1.00 -36.68
C PHE A 7 -21.10 2.24 -35.99
N LEU A 8 -21.08 2.26 -34.67
CA LEU A 8 -20.31 3.21 -33.90
C LEU A 8 -18.82 2.75 -33.93
N ALA A 9 -18.02 3.39 -34.77
CA ALA A 9 -16.58 3.22 -34.75
C ALA A 9 -16.03 3.90 -33.49
N ALA A 10 -15.62 3.11 -32.50
CA ALA A 10 -14.89 3.62 -31.36
C ALA A 10 -13.52 4.12 -31.84
N LEU A 11 -13.34 5.44 -31.83
CA LEU A 11 -12.08 6.11 -32.09
C LEU A 11 -11.16 5.80 -30.92
N VAL A 12 -10.28 4.80 -31.06
CA VAL A 12 -9.17 4.57 -30.13
C VAL A 12 -8.18 5.71 -30.38
N VAL A 13 -8.27 6.76 -29.58
CA VAL A 13 -7.23 7.80 -29.52
C VAL A 13 -6.03 7.13 -28.88
N ALA A 14 -5.06 6.72 -29.71
CA ALA A 14 -3.73 6.35 -29.24
C ALA A 14 -3.09 7.61 -28.64
N VAL A 15 -3.17 7.75 -27.32
CA VAL A 15 -2.40 8.76 -26.60
C VAL A 15 -0.93 8.37 -26.79
N PRO A 16 -0.09 9.21 -27.44
CA PRO A 16 1.32 8.89 -27.58
C PRO A 16 1.88 8.72 -26.16
N LEU A 17 2.60 7.62 -25.94
CA LEU A 17 3.41 7.42 -24.73
C LEU A 17 4.48 8.53 -24.71
N ALA A 18 4.13 9.68 -24.15
CA ALA A 18 5.09 10.75 -23.95
C ALA A 18 6.17 10.17 -23.03
N HIS A 19 7.39 10.05 -23.56
CA HIS A 19 8.55 9.68 -22.75
C HIS A 19 8.61 10.65 -21.59
N ALA A 20 8.48 10.13 -20.39
CA ALA A 20 8.45 10.95 -19.20
C ALA A 20 9.78 11.72 -19.11
N ASN A 21 9.70 13.03 -19.27
CA ASN A 21 10.84 13.92 -19.17
C ASN A 21 10.66 14.79 -17.91
N PRO A 22 11.65 14.85 -17.01
CA PRO A 22 11.56 15.67 -15.80
C PRO A 22 11.18 17.13 -16.06
N SER A 23 11.48 17.67 -17.25
CA SER A 23 11.12 19.03 -17.60
C SER A 23 9.61 19.30 -17.56
N PHE A 24 8.77 18.29 -17.87
CA PHE A 24 7.31 18.41 -17.82
C PHE A 24 6.76 18.51 -16.40
N TRP A 25 7.50 18.06 -15.41
CA TRP A 25 7.05 18.09 -14.02
C TRP A 25 7.53 19.30 -13.23
N ARG A 26 8.48 20.09 -13.77
CA ARG A 26 9.08 21.24 -13.03
C ARG A 26 8.07 22.27 -12.58
N SER A 27 7.00 22.49 -13.33
CA SER A 27 5.95 23.45 -12.97
C SER A 27 5.09 22.96 -11.78
N GLU A 28 4.84 21.64 -11.71
CA GLU A 28 4.08 21.01 -10.64
C GLU A 28 4.97 20.77 -9.39
N TRP A 29 6.29 20.65 -9.58
CA TRP A 29 7.28 20.26 -8.59
C TRP A 29 8.44 21.27 -8.53
N PRO A 30 8.18 22.56 -8.16
CA PRO A 30 9.18 23.62 -8.26
C PRO A 30 10.38 23.46 -7.31
N GLN A 31 10.20 22.76 -6.17
CA GLN A 31 11.26 22.52 -5.19
C GLN A 31 12.05 21.23 -5.44
N THR A 32 11.58 20.37 -6.36
CA THR A 32 12.22 19.08 -6.62
C THR A 32 13.48 19.24 -7.48
N ASP A 33 14.63 18.85 -6.93
CA ASP A 33 15.86 18.75 -7.69
C ASP A 33 15.92 17.41 -8.46
N PHE A 34 15.48 17.45 -9.72
CA PHE A 34 15.46 16.27 -10.60
C PHE A 34 16.87 15.76 -11.01
N SER A 35 17.94 16.51 -10.73
CA SER A 35 19.30 16.03 -10.96
C SER A 35 19.72 15.00 -9.90
N ARG A 36 19.07 15.01 -8.75
CA ARG A 36 19.28 14.07 -7.64
C ARG A 36 18.23 12.96 -7.75
N THR A 37 18.62 11.84 -8.33
CA THR A 37 17.71 10.73 -8.55
C THR A 37 18.41 9.39 -8.57
N THR A 38 17.70 8.31 -8.18
CA THR A 38 18.07 6.91 -8.40
C THR A 38 17.43 6.33 -9.66
N ILE A 39 16.54 7.09 -10.31
CA ILE A 39 15.85 6.66 -11.52
C ILE A 39 16.81 6.78 -12.70
N LYS A 40 17.02 5.67 -13.40
CA LYS A 40 17.90 5.61 -14.57
C LYS A 40 17.15 5.94 -15.86
N ASP A 41 15.92 5.51 -15.95
CA ASP A 41 15.02 5.77 -17.08
C ASP A 41 13.71 6.37 -16.56
N TRP A 42 13.44 7.62 -16.95
CA TRP A 42 12.23 8.31 -16.54
C TRP A 42 10.94 7.69 -17.09
N SER A 43 11.03 6.84 -18.12
CA SER A 43 9.88 6.06 -18.59
C SER A 43 9.32 5.11 -17.56
N GLU A 44 10.10 4.77 -16.51
CA GLU A 44 9.61 4.01 -15.36
C GLU A 44 8.53 4.75 -14.55
N ILE A 45 8.48 6.10 -14.66
CA ILE A 45 7.49 6.92 -13.98
C ILE A 45 6.26 7.08 -14.87
N ARG A 46 5.14 6.56 -14.40
CA ARG A 46 3.85 6.60 -15.09
C ARG A 46 2.87 7.50 -14.35
N SER A 47 1.94 8.10 -15.07
CA SER A 47 0.80 8.76 -14.44
C SER A 47 -0.19 7.70 -13.95
N GLY A 48 -0.62 7.82 -12.69
CA GLY A 48 -1.71 7.03 -12.13
C GLY A 48 -3.10 7.60 -12.45
N GLY A 49 -3.16 8.73 -13.16
CA GLY A 49 -4.38 9.46 -13.51
C GLY A 49 -4.59 10.73 -12.68
N PRO A 50 -4.72 10.66 -11.35
CA PRO A 50 -4.87 11.87 -10.53
C PRO A 50 -3.64 12.78 -10.58
N PRO A 51 -3.79 14.12 -10.47
CA PRO A 51 -2.66 15.02 -10.30
C PRO A 51 -2.08 14.92 -8.86
N LYS A 52 -1.03 15.68 -8.58
CA LYS A 52 -0.50 15.88 -7.22
C LYS A 52 -1.63 16.24 -6.24
N ASP A 53 -1.75 15.49 -5.14
CA ASP A 53 -2.84 15.58 -4.14
C ASP A 53 -4.27 15.41 -4.70
N GLY A 54 -4.43 14.92 -5.92
CA GLY A 54 -5.75 14.54 -6.46
C GLY A 54 -6.39 13.38 -5.69
N ILE A 55 -5.57 12.57 -5.02
CA ILE A 55 -5.95 11.67 -3.93
C ILE A 55 -5.50 12.37 -2.64
N PRO A 56 -6.41 12.98 -1.86
CA PRO A 56 -6.02 13.75 -0.69
C PRO A 56 -5.58 12.83 0.45
N ALA A 57 -4.35 12.99 0.94
CA ALA A 57 -3.90 12.33 2.17
C ALA A 57 -4.69 12.85 3.39
N ILE A 58 -4.81 12.02 4.43
CA ILE A 58 -5.46 12.40 5.69
C ILE A 58 -4.40 12.97 6.63
N ASP A 59 -4.41 14.30 6.83
CA ASP A 59 -3.39 15.00 7.61
C ASP A 59 -3.82 15.33 9.05
N ALA A 60 -5.12 15.31 9.32
CA ALA A 60 -5.69 15.54 10.65
C ALA A 60 -6.65 14.41 11.02
N PRO A 61 -6.14 13.18 11.21
CA PRO A 61 -6.98 12.03 11.47
C PRO A 61 -7.73 12.18 12.81
N LYS A 62 -9.03 11.85 12.79
CA LYS A 62 -9.86 11.76 13.98
C LYS A 62 -10.08 10.29 14.29
N PHE A 63 -10.25 9.98 15.57
CA PHE A 63 -10.40 8.59 16.02
C PHE A 63 -11.66 8.43 16.86
N LEU A 64 -12.25 7.24 16.76
CA LEU A 64 -13.33 6.77 17.62
C LEU A 64 -12.80 5.61 18.48
N ARG A 65 -13.45 5.33 19.59
CA ARG A 65 -13.24 4.05 20.30
C ARG A 65 -13.73 2.89 19.44
N ALA A 66 -12.98 1.79 19.41
CA ALA A 66 -13.33 0.61 18.60
C ALA A 66 -14.76 0.12 18.87
N LYS A 67 -15.19 0.14 20.14
CA LYS A 67 -16.56 -0.25 20.55
C LYS A 67 -17.67 0.66 19.99
N SER A 68 -17.33 1.88 19.56
CA SER A 68 -18.30 2.86 19.04
C SER A 68 -18.42 2.83 17.51
N GLU A 69 -17.54 2.08 16.80
CA GLU A 69 -17.58 1.98 15.34
C GLU A 69 -18.53 0.87 14.89
N THR A 70 -19.54 1.22 14.11
CA THR A 70 -20.60 0.29 13.66
C THR A 70 -20.67 0.12 12.14
N ARG A 71 -19.94 0.94 11.37
CA ARG A 71 -20.01 0.96 9.91
C ARG A 71 -19.09 -0.04 9.24
N ILE A 72 -18.00 -0.42 9.90
CA ILE A 72 -17.00 -1.36 9.39
C ILE A 72 -17.51 -2.78 9.62
N LYS A 73 -17.57 -3.59 8.56
CA LYS A 73 -17.97 -4.99 8.67
C LYS A 73 -16.83 -5.82 9.28
N GLY A 74 -17.18 -6.87 10.02
CA GLY A 74 -16.24 -7.65 10.81
C GLY A 74 -15.04 -8.21 10.05
N ASN A 75 -15.24 -8.60 8.79
CA ASN A 75 -14.18 -9.15 7.93
C ASN A 75 -13.40 -8.08 7.12
N GLU A 76 -13.80 -6.81 7.16
CA GLU A 76 -13.07 -5.77 6.43
C GLU A 76 -11.66 -5.58 7.00
N PRO A 77 -10.64 -5.45 6.14
CA PRO A 77 -9.27 -5.25 6.58
C PRO A 77 -9.05 -3.87 7.19
N VAL A 78 -8.29 -3.86 8.26
CA VAL A 78 -7.75 -2.65 8.88
C VAL A 78 -6.24 -2.79 9.02
N MET A 79 -5.50 -1.70 8.80
CA MET A 79 -4.09 -1.64 9.15
C MET A 79 -3.96 -1.38 10.64
N THR A 80 -3.32 -2.28 11.36
CA THR A 80 -3.13 -2.19 12.82
C THR A 80 -1.74 -1.70 13.15
N LEU A 81 -1.67 -0.73 14.05
CA LEU A 81 -0.44 -0.21 14.63
C LEU A 81 -0.50 -0.28 16.15
N GLU A 82 0.39 -1.07 16.74
CA GLU A 82 0.58 -1.19 18.18
C GLU A 82 2.00 -0.72 18.52
N LEU A 83 2.09 0.37 19.26
CA LEU A 83 3.35 0.90 19.79
C LEU A 83 3.37 0.74 21.31
N ASP A 84 4.53 0.41 21.87
CA ASP A 84 4.69 0.17 23.29
C ASP A 84 4.18 1.35 24.15
N GLY A 85 3.35 1.03 25.12
CA GLY A 85 2.75 2.02 26.02
C GLY A 85 1.69 2.93 25.38
N GLN A 86 1.29 2.68 24.13
CA GLN A 86 0.29 3.49 23.43
C GLN A 86 -1.00 2.70 23.19
N THR A 87 -2.13 3.41 23.12
CA THR A 87 -3.39 2.80 22.72
C THR A 87 -3.31 2.32 21.28
N PRO A 88 -3.57 1.03 21.00
CA PRO A 88 -3.57 0.48 19.65
C PRO A 88 -4.51 1.23 18.72
N ARG A 89 -4.09 1.42 17.45
CA ARG A 89 -4.88 2.09 16.43
C ARG A 89 -5.12 1.21 15.21
N ALA A 90 -6.36 1.29 14.70
CA ALA A 90 -6.75 0.69 13.43
C ALA A 90 -7.02 1.78 12.38
N TYR A 91 -6.50 1.56 11.18
CA TYR A 91 -6.72 2.41 10.01
C TYR A 91 -7.43 1.57 8.94
N PRO A 92 -8.76 1.73 8.77
CA PRO A 92 -9.54 0.90 7.87
C PRO A 92 -9.09 1.07 6.42
N ILE A 93 -8.86 -0.06 5.74
CA ILE A 93 -8.47 -0.07 4.31
C ILE A 93 -9.56 0.58 3.45
N ARG A 94 -10.83 0.54 3.87
CA ARG A 94 -11.92 1.25 3.19
C ARG A 94 -11.71 2.76 3.06
N TYR A 95 -10.90 3.37 3.94
CA TYR A 95 -10.51 4.77 3.86
C TYR A 95 -9.20 4.91 3.10
N LEU A 96 -8.19 4.09 3.42
CA LEU A 96 -6.91 4.11 2.73
C LEU A 96 -7.02 3.80 1.22
N MET A 97 -8.03 3.07 0.79
CA MET A 97 -8.36 2.83 -0.61
C MET A 97 -8.60 4.13 -1.42
N TRP A 98 -9.03 5.21 -0.75
CA TRP A 98 -9.40 6.50 -1.35
C TRP A 98 -8.44 7.64 -0.98
N HIS A 99 -7.56 7.39 -0.01
CA HIS A 99 -6.66 8.41 0.55
C HIS A 99 -5.19 8.01 0.52
N GLU A 100 -4.90 6.72 0.41
CA GLU A 100 -3.59 6.09 0.31
C GLU A 100 -2.63 6.40 1.47
N ILE A 101 -2.69 7.58 2.09
CA ILE A 101 -1.78 8.04 3.15
C ILE A 101 -2.55 8.67 4.31
N VAL A 102 -2.18 8.28 5.54
CA VAL A 102 -2.59 8.96 6.77
C VAL A 102 -1.34 9.46 7.50
N ASN A 103 -1.20 10.77 7.64
CA ASN A 103 -0.18 11.39 8.49
C ASN A 103 -0.74 11.53 9.91
N ASP A 104 -0.21 10.74 10.85
CA ASP A 104 -0.70 10.69 12.23
C ASP A 104 0.43 10.92 13.24
N GLN A 105 0.08 11.03 14.52
CA GLN A 105 0.99 11.10 15.65
C GLN A 105 0.48 10.23 16.80
N ILE A 106 1.30 9.30 17.28
CA ILE A 106 0.95 8.38 18.37
C ILE A 106 1.99 8.52 19.48
N GLY A 107 1.57 8.98 20.66
CA GLY A 107 2.48 9.15 21.80
C GLY A 107 3.72 9.99 21.48
N GLY A 108 3.59 11.04 20.69
CA GLY A 108 4.71 11.86 20.23
C GLY A 108 5.53 11.28 19.07
N ILE A 109 5.21 10.07 18.58
CA ILE A 109 5.84 9.46 17.41
C ILE A 109 5.03 9.82 16.16
N PRO A 110 5.56 10.63 15.24
CA PRO A 110 4.89 10.95 13.98
C PRO A 110 5.00 9.75 13.02
N VAL A 111 3.86 9.29 12.50
CA VAL A 111 3.77 8.11 11.63
C VAL A 111 3.05 8.41 10.33
N ALA A 112 3.46 7.75 9.25
CA ALA A 112 2.72 7.69 8.00
C ALA A 112 2.20 6.26 7.81
N VAL A 113 0.90 6.08 7.82
CA VAL A 113 0.26 4.80 7.46
C VAL A 113 -0.12 4.88 5.99
N THR A 114 0.40 3.96 5.19
CA THR A 114 0.29 4.01 3.73
C THR A 114 -0.33 2.73 3.18
N TYR A 115 -1.07 2.85 2.08
CA TYR A 115 -1.60 1.71 1.35
C TYR A 115 -1.57 1.98 -0.16
N CYS A 116 -0.88 1.13 -0.91
CA CYS A 116 -0.94 1.10 -2.37
C CYS A 116 -1.84 -0.06 -2.82
N PRO A 117 -3.05 0.19 -3.34
CA PRO A 117 -3.95 -0.87 -3.79
C PRO A 117 -3.35 -1.72 -4.90
N LEU A 118 -2.63 -1.11 -5.83
CA LEU A 118 -2.05 -1.80 -6.98
C LEU A 118 -0.98 -2.84 -6.60
N CYS A 119 -0.24 -2.61 -5.51
CA CYS A 119 0.74 -3.55 -4.95
C CYS A 119 0.18 -4.38 -3.81
N ASN A 120 -1.04 -4.08 -3.33
CA ASN A 120 -1.57 -4.54 -2.05
C ASN A 120 -0.60 -4.27 -0.88
N SER A 121 0.26 -3.26 -1.00
CA SER A 121 1.30 -2.94 -0.02
C SER A 121 0.74 -1.97 1.02
N ALA A 122 0.80 -2.38 2.30
CA ALA A 122 0.33 -1.60 3.43
C ALA A 122 1.42 -1.49 4.50
N MET A 123 1.99 -0.30 4.67
CA MET A 123 3.13 -0.08 5.54
C MET A 123 2.97 1.16 6.39
N THR A 124 3.60 1.11 7.56
CA THR A 124 3.70 2.27 8.46
C THR A 124 5.16 2.69 8.59
N PHE A 125 5.39 3.99 8.44
CA PHE A 125 6.72 4.58 8.54
C PHE A 125 6.78 5.62 9.66
N ASP A 126 7.93 5.71 10.33
CA ASP A 126 8.29 6.85 11.16
C ASP A 126 8.62 8.03 10.25
N ARG A 127 7.95 9.17 10.46
CA ARG A 127 8.11 10.37 9.64
C ARG A 127 9.33 11.25 10.02
N ARG A 128 10.08 10.86 11.05
CA ARG A 128 11.29 11.57 11.49
C ARG A 128 12.47 11.23 10.60
N VAL A 129 12.95 12.19 9.86
CA VAL A 129 14.02 12.03 8.87
C VAL A 129 15.01 13.19 9.01
N LYS A 130 16.28 12.89 9.24
CA LYS A 130 17.37 13.90 9.33
C LYS A 130 17.00 15.11 10.20
N GLY A 131 16.44 14.86 11.37
CA GLY A 131 16.04 15.93 12.33
C GLY A 131 14.79 16.71 11.98
N ARG A 132 14.05 16.29 10.93
CA ARG A 132 12.75 16.86 10.51
C ARG A 132 11.64 15.86 10.71
N VAL A 133 10.41 16.34 10.81
CA VAL A 133 9.19 15.54 10.68
C VAL A 133 8.62 15.82 9.31
N LEU A 134 8.52 14.80 8.46
CA LEU A 134 7.99 14.94 7.12
C LEU A 134 6.47 14.67 7.09
N SER A 135 5.77 15.35 6.17
CA SER A 135 4.35 15.10 5.86
C SER A 135 4.24 14.57 4.44
N PHE A 136 3.60 13.42 4.28
CA PHE A 136 3.53 12.75 2.98
C PHE A 136 2.22 13.04 2.26
N GLY A 137 2.30 13.22 0.95
CA GLY A 137 1.19 13.37 0.03
C GLY A 137 1.28 12.38 -1.13
N VAL A 138 0.19 12.27 -1.89
CA VAL A 138 0.08 11.40 -3.07
C VAL A 138 0.50 12.18 -4.30
N SER A 139 1.52 11.71 -5.01
CA SER A 139 2.06 12.41 -6.17
C SER A 139 1.21 12.25 -7.44
N GLY A 140 0.30 11.26 -7.46
CA GLY A 140 -0.39 10.83 -8.68
C GLY A 140 0.48 10.04 -9.65
N LYS A 141 1.72 9.74 -9.27
CA LYS A 141 2.68 8.99 -10.08
C LYS A 141 2.86 7.59 -9.55
N LEU A 142 3.16 6.67 -10.46
CA LEU A 142 3.47 5.28 -10.20
C LEU A 142 4.86 4.96 -10.76
N ARG A 143 5.57 4.05 -10.09
CA ARG A 143 6.77 3.40 -10.62
C ARG A 143 6.66 1.90 -10.36
N MET A 144 6.81 1.10 -11.41
CA MET A 144 6.57 -0.36 -11.31
C MET A 144 5.23 -0.70 -10.67
N SER A 145 4.16 0.02 -11.05
CA SER A 145 2.80 -0.10 -10.49
C SER A 145 2.66 0.20 -8.99
N ASP A 146 3.69 0.70 -8.34
CA ASP A 146 3.64 1.11 -6.94
C ASP A 146 3.57 2.63 -6.82
N MET A 147 2.87 3.08 -5.77
CA MET A 147 2.66 4.50 -5.46
C MET A 147 3.99 5.21 -5.24
N VAL A 148 4.18 6.33 -5.93
CA VAL A 148 5.21 7.31 -5.59
C VAL A 148 4.59 8.35 -4.66
N MET A 149 5.00 8.35 -3.40
CA MET A 149 4.67 9.40 -2.43
C MET A 149 5.59 10.62 -2.64
N TYR A 150 5.25 11.73 -2.03
CA TYR A 150 6.18 12.85 -1.89
C TYR A 150 6.13 13.44 -0.48
N ASP A 151 7.22 14.02 0.02
CA ASP A 151 7.18 14.83 1.22
C ASP A 151 6.92 16.31 0.87
N ARG A 152 6.09 16.98 1.68
CA ARG A 152 5.70 18.38 1.44
C ARG A 152 6.80 19.37 1.79
N GLU A 153 7.75 18.97 2.62
CA GLU A 153 8.83 19.82 3.13
C GLU A 153 9.95 20.06 2.12
N THR A 154 10.15 19.08 1.20
CA THR A 154 11.20 19.17 0.18
C THR A 154 10.73 18.83 -1.23
N GLU A 155 9.48 18.42 -1.38
CA GLU A 155 8.90 17.85 -2.60
C GLU A 155 9.72 16.69 -3.17
N SER A 156 10.53 16.01 -2.33
CA SER A 156 11.21 14.79 -2.77
C SER A 156 10.23 13.65 -2.97
N TRP A 157 10.50 12.82 -3.99
CA TRP A 157 9.68 11.66 -4.30
C TRP A 157 10.19 10.42 -3.61
N TRP A 158 9.27 9.59 -3.14
CA TRP A 158 9.55 8.40 -2.36
C TRP A 158 8.82 7.18 -2.93
N GLN A 159 9.54 6.08 -3.12
CA GLN A 159 8.92 4.81 -3.47
C GLN A 159 8.26 4.19 -2.25
N GLN A 160 6.94 4.02 -2.26
CA GLN A 160 6.19 3.57 -1.09
C GLN A 160 6.62 2.16 -0.67
N ALA A 161 6.70 1.20 -1.59
CA ALA A 161 7.01 -0.21 -1.29
C ALA A 161 8.34 -0.41 -0.54
N VAL A 162 9.31 0.48 -0.71
CA VAL A 162 10.63 0.40 -0.06
C VAL A 162 10.89 1.49 0.98
N GLY A 163 10.01 2.50 1.08
CA GLY A 163 10.20 3.63 1.98
C GLY A 163 11.44 4.45 1.66
N ARG A 164 11.87 4.52 0.38
CA ARG A 164 13.13 5.17 -0.01
C ARG A 164 12.88 6.38 -0.89
N GLY A 165 13.59 7.48 -0.60
CA GLY A 165 13.62 8.65 -1.46
C GLY A 165 14.28 8.33 -2.81
N ILE A 166 13.60 8.64 -3.92
CA ILE A 166 14.04 8.29 -5.27
C ILE A 166 14.37 9.50 -6.15
N VAL A 167 13.80 10.68 -5.83
CA VAL A 167 14.09 11.95 -6.55
C VAL A 167 14.09 13.09 -5.54
N GLY A 168 14.96 14.07 -5.74
CA GLY A 168 15.03 15.30 -4.95
C GLY A 168 16.01 15.23 -3.79
N GLN A 169 15.87 16.15 -2.84
CA GLN A 169 16.78 16.33 -1.72
C GLN A 169 16.96 15.07 -0.86
N MET A 170 15.92 14.24 -0.76
CA MET A 170 15.91 13.01 0.06
C MET A 170 16.30 11.76 -0.71
N THR A 171 16.84 11.87 -1.92
CA THR A 171 17.31 10.73 -2.70
C THR A 171 18.25 9.85 -1.91
N GLY A 172 17.99 8.53 -1.85
CA GLY A 172 18.78 7.55 -1.14
C GLY A 172 18.50 7.46 0.37
N VAL A 173 17.69 8.34 0.92
CA VAL A 173 17.26 8.28 2.34
C VAL A 173 16.18 7.21 2.50
N GLU A 174 16.21 6.47 3.61
CA GLU A 174 15.23 5.44 3.94
C GLU A 174 14.39 5.86 5.15
N LEU A 175 13.10 5.60 5.07
CA LEU A 175 12.17 5.72 6.20
C LEU A 175 12.28 4.46 7.07
N ARG A 176 12.22 4.64 8.36
CA ARG A 176 12.14 3.53 9.30
C ARG A 176 10.74 2.93 9.27
N MET A 177 10.61 1.70 8.79
CA MET A 177 9.37 0.95 8.84
C MET A 177 9.07 0.53 10.28
N LEU A 178 7.83 0.74 10.71
CA LEU A 178 7.32 0.32 12.01
C LEU A 178 6.55 -1.01 11.89
N PRO A 179 6.59 -1.87 12.94
CA PRO A 179 5.77 -3.07 12.95
C PRO A 179 4.28 -2.74 12.88
N SER A 180 3.65 -3.16 11.81
CA SER A 180 2.22 -2.99 11.56
C SER A 180 1.74 -4.13 10.65
N TRP A 181 0.45 -4.41 10.63
CA TRP A 181 -0.10 -5.51 9.82
C TRP A 181 -1.57 -5.24 9.47
N MET A 182 -2.03 -5.86 8.39
CA MET A 182 -3.45 -5.94 8.09
C MET A 182 -4.10 -7.11 8.83
N GLU A 183 -5.27 -6.87 9.40
CA GLU A 183 -6.13 -7.89 10.00
C GLU A 183 -7.60 -7.53 9.80
N SER A 184 -8.52 -8.47 10.06
CA SER A 184 -9.94 -8.16 10.02
C SER A 184 -10.33 -7.22 11.16
N TRP A 185 -11.38 -6.43 10.94
CA TRP A 185 -11.93 -5.53 11.97
C TRP A 185 -12.34 -6.29 13.24
N ASP A 186 -12.94 -7.48 13.09
CA ASP A 186 -13.33 -8.30 14.25
C ASP A 186 -12.12 -8.77 15.06
N GLN A 187 -11.01 -9.15 14.41
CA GLN A 187 -9.77 -9.53 15.09
C GLN A 187 -9.17 -8.35 15.87
N PHE A 188 -9.09 -7.17 15.24
CA PHE A 188 -8.62 -5.98 15.93
C PHE A 188 -9.48 -5.64 17.14
N ARG A 189 -10.81 -5.55 16.95
CA ARG A 189 -11.77 -5.16 17.98
C ARG A 189 -11.79 -6.13 19.16
N SER A 190 -11.69 -7.42 18.87
CA SER A 190 -11.66 -8.47 19.90
C SER A 190 -10.41 -8.39 20.78
N ARG A 191 -9.27 -8.10 20.18
CA ARG A 191 -8.00 -7.95 20.87
C ARG A 191 -7.86 -6.61 21.60
N ASN A 192 -8.45 -5.56 21.05
CA ASN A 192 -8.28 -4.18 21.46
C ASN A 192 -9.65 -3.49 21.68
N PRO A 193 -10.48 -3.92 22.64
CA PRO A 193 -11.82 -3.35 22.83
C PRO A 193 -11.80 -1.86 23.18
N GLU A 194 -10.75 -1.38 23.84
CA GLU A 194 -10.51 0.03 24.13
C GLU A 194 -9.58 0.72 23.11
N GLY A 195 -9.23 0.02 22.04
CA GLY A 195 -8.43 0.55 20.93
C GLY A 195 -9.15 1.70 20.20
N LEU A 196 -8.40 2.38 19.36
CA LEU A 196 -8.90 3.48 18.54
C LEU A 196 -9.00 3.05 17.08
N VAL A 197 -9.99 3.56 16.39
CA VAL A 197 -10.13 3.38 14.93
C VAL A 197 -10.26 4.73 14.27
N LEU A 198 -9.60 4.90 13.12
CA LEU A 198 -9.72 6.09 12.29
C LEU A 198 -11.20 6.31 11.95
N ALA A 199 -11.73 7.46 12.34
CA ALA A 199 -13.09 7.85 12.00
C ALA A 199 -13.22 8.10 10.49
N GLU A 200 -14.43 7.96 9.96
CA GLU A 200 -14.70 8.25 8.56
C GLU A 200 -14.27 9.66 8.19
N PRO A 201 -13.38 9.81 7.20
CA PRO A 201 -12.92 11.12 6.77
C PRO A 201 -14.05 11.94 6.15
N ALA A 202 -14.03 13.26 6.37
CA ALA A 202 -15.07 14.17 5.89
C ALA A 202 -14.90 14.52 4.38
N PHE A 203 -14.74 13.51 3.54
CA PHE A 203 -14.69 13.64 2.09
C PHE A 203 -15.87 12.91 1.45
N ASN A 204 -16.36 13.41 0.33
CA ASN A 204 -17.41 12.73 -0.42
C ASN A 204 -16.82 11.57 -1.24
N ARG A 205 -16.70 10.40 -0.61
CA ARG A 205 -16.19 9.15 -1.20
C ARG A 205 -17.13 7.98 -0.89
N ALA A 206 -17.15 7.00 -1.78
CA ALA A 206 -17.95 5.79 -1.59
C ALA A 206 -17.24 4.75 -0.71
N TYR A 207 -16.99 5.10 0.56
CA TYR A 207 -16.27 4.23 1.49
C TYR A 207 -16.95 2.86 1.64
N GLY A 208 -16.13 1.80 1.63
CA GLY A 208 -16.59 0.40 1.61
C GLY A 208 -16.83 -0.17 0.22
N ARG A 209 -16.91 0.69 -0.82
CA ARG A 209 -16.83 0.26 -2.23
C ARG A 209 -15.38 0.06 -2.62
N ASN A 210 -15.16 -0.93 -3.49
CA ASN A 210 -13.86 -1.22 -4.06
C ASN A 210 -13.78 -0.66 -5.50
N PRO A 211 -12.99 0.40 -5.75
CA PRO A 211 -12.78 0.90 -7.12
C PRO A 211 -11.89 -0.01 -7.96
N TYR A 212 -11.23 -1.00 -7.35
CA TYR A 212 -10.33 -1.99 -7.98
C TYR A 212 -10.95 -3.38 -8.03
N GLN A 213 -12.29 -3.49 -8.24
CA GLN A 213 -12.99 -4.77 -8.25
C GLN A 213 -12.34 -5.78 -9.18
N GLY A 214 -12.05 -6.98 -8.68
CA GLY A 214 -11.44 -8.08 -9.41
C GLY A 214 -9.96 -7.91 -9.74
N TYR A 215 -9.31 -6.86 -9.21
CA TYR A 215 -7.92 -6.58 -9.54
C TYR A 215 -6.97 -7.71 -9.10
N ASP A 216 -7.15 -8.25 -7.90
CA ASP A 216 -6.29 -9.31 -7.38
C ASP A 216 -6.55 -10.70 -8.01
N SER A 217 -7.47 -10.78 -8.96
CA SER A 217 -7.74 -11.94 -9.83
C SER A 217 -7.39 -11.68 -11.29
N SER A 218 -6.85 -10.50 -11.62
CA SER A 218 -6.44 -10.20 -12.99
C SER A 218 -5.14 -10.95 -13.36
N ARG A 219 -4.88 -11.08 -14.65
CA ARG A 219 -3.69 -11.82 -15.13
C ARG A 219 -2.39 -11.03 -14.94
N ARG A 220 -2.46 -9.72 -15.03
CA ARG A 220 -1.29 -8.82 -14.97
C ARG A 220 -1.58 -7.60 -14.10
N PRO A 221 -0.55 -7.09 -13.42
CA PRO A 221 -0.67 -5.84 -12.69
C PRO A 221 -0.91 -4.65 -13.63
N PHE A 222 -1.65 -3.66 -13.15
CA PHE A 222 -1.92 -2.42 -13.88
C PHE A 222 -0.64 -1.60 -14.06
N LEU A 223 -0.37 -1.11 -15.27
CA LEU A 223 0.82 -0.29 -15.60
C LEU A 223 2.16 -0.91 -15.15
N TYR A 224 2.25 -2.23 -15.11
CA TYR A 224 3.49 -2.95 -14.83
C TYR A 224 4.06 -3.56 -16.11
N GLU A 225 5.28 -3.19 -16.44
CA GLU A 225 6.01 -3.67 -17.63
C GLU A 225 7.29 -4.45 -17.24
N GLY A 226 7.48 -4.72 -15.93
CA GLY A 226 8.60 -5.51 -15.44
C GLY A 226 8.46 -7.00 -15.69
N GLU A 227 9.47 -7.75 -15.27
CA GLU A 227 9.53 -9.20 -15.39
C GLU A 227 8.54 -9.89 -14.44
N ASP A 228 8.04 -11.04 -14.85
CA ASP A 228 7.20 -11.88 -14.00
C ASP A 228 8.04 -12.50 -12.86
N PRO A 229 7.44 -12.75 -11.68
CA PRO A 229 8.14 -13.40 -10.58
C PRO A 229 8.69 -14.77 -10.97
N PRO A 230 9.83 -15.20 -10.41
CA PRO A 230 10.41 -16.50 -10.71
C PRO A 230 9.56 -17.64 -10.14
N HIS A 231 9.97 -18.88 -10.45
CA HIS A 231 9.35 -20.11 -9.95
C HIS A 231 7.88 -20.33 -10.35
N GLY A 232 7.41 -19.64 -11.40
CA GLY A 232 6.01 -19.73 -11.84
C GLY A 232 5.00 -19.12 -10.87
N ILE A 233 5.44 -18.26 -9.96
CA ILE A 233 4.56 -17.55 -9.03
C ILE A 233 3.75 -16.50 -9.82
N PRO A 234 2.40 -16.53 -9.75
CA PRO A 234 1.58 -15.53 -10.44
C PRO A 234 1.92 -14.11 -9.96
N PRO A 235 1.97 -13.10 -10.85
CA PRO A 235 2.32 -11.72 -10.48
C PRO A 235 1.47 -11.13 -9.34
N LEU A 236 0.18 -11.49 -9.27
CA LEU A 236 -0.76 -11.02 -8.25
C LEU A 236 -0.99 -12.04 -7.11
N GLU A 237 -0.13 -13.07 -6.99
CA GLU A 237 -0.04 -13.87 -5.76
C GLU A 237 0.43 -12.99 -4.61
N ARG A 238 -0.23 -13.11 -3.45
CA ARG A 238 0.21 -12.41 -2.25
C ARG A 238 1.45 -13.10 -1.67
N VAL A 239 2.41 -12.29 -1.26
CA VAL A 239 3.60 -12.77 -0.57
C VAL A 239 3.79 -11.99 0.73
N VAL A 240 4.26 -12.68 1.76
CA VAL A 240 4.66 -12.05 3.03
C VAL A 240 6.12 -11.66 2.89
N ARG A 241 6.41 -10.35 2.91
CA ARG A 241 7.78 -9.83 2.83
C ARG A 241 8.32 -9.49 4.22
N VAL A 242 9.51 -9.99 4.53
CA VAL A 242 10.31 -9.58 5.70
C VAL A 242 11.75 -9.32 5.24
N GLY A 243 12.18 -8.08 5.28
CA GLY A 243 13.46 -7.67 4.72
C GLY A 243 13.53 -7.95 3.22
N ASP A 244 14.51 -8.74 2.80
CA ASP A 244 14.76 -9.19 1.42
C ASP A 244 14.19 -10.58 1.11
N ARG A 245 13.26 -11.09 1.93
CA ARG A 245 12.67 -12.42 1.79
C ARG A 245 11.18 -12.34 1.58
N ALA A 246 10.65 -13.24 0.74
CA ALA A 246 9.21 -13.36 0.46
C ALA A 246 8.73 -14.80 0.55
N TRP A 247 7.66 -15.00 1.29
CA TRP A 247 6.95 -16.28 1.42
C TRP A 247 5.61 -16.18 0.69
N PRO A 248 5.31 -17.05 -0.30
CA PRO A 248 3.98 -17.11 -0.90
C PRO A 248 2.90 -17.33 0.17
N LEU A 249 1.84 -16.52 0.13
CA LEU A 249 0.76 -16.62 1.10
C LEU A 249 0.04 -17.96 1.03
N THR A 250 -0.06 -18.55 -0.17
CA THR A 250 -0.58 -19.90 -0.39
C THR A 250 0.18 -20.95 0.42
N ARG A 251 1.51 -20.83 0.52
CA ARG A 251 2.32 -21.68 1.39
C ARG A 251 1.96 -21.50 2.86
N ILE A 252 1.94 -20.25 3.34
CA ILE A 252 1.65 -19.96 4.76
C ILE A 252 0.25 -20.44 5.13
N ARG A 253 -0.74 -20.22 4.26
CA ARG A 253 -2.12 -20.68 4.45
C ARG A 253 -2.21 -22.20 4.55
N ARG A 254 -1.49 -22.94 3.70
CA ARG A 254 -1.47 -24.42 3.70
C ARG A 254 -0.85 -24.97 5.00
N GLU A 255 0.21 -24.34 5.49
CA GLU A 255 0.96 -24.80 6.66
C GLU A 255 0.41 -24.22 7.98
N GLY A 256 -0.48 -23.20 7.92
CA GLY A 256 -1.02 -22.49 9.08
C GLY A 256 0.01 -21.55 9.72
N ALA A 257 1.26 -22.02 9.86
CA ALA A 257 2.39 -21.22 10.33
C ALA A 257 3.71 -21.77 9.80
N VAL A 258 4.67 -20.87 9.56
CA VAL A 258 6.04 -21.17 9.14
C VAL A 258 7.02 -20.53 10.10
N SER A 259 8.05 -21.29 10.52
CA SER A 259 9.14 -20.77 11.37
C SER A 259 10.46 -20.97 10.65
N GLU A 260 10.91 -19.94 9.96
CA GLU A 260 12.19 -19.93 9.24
C GLU A 260 12.70 -18.49 9.03
N GLY A 261 13.97 -18.36 8.67
CA GLY A 261 14.56 -17.04 8.44
C GLY A 261 14.61 -16.14 9.68
N GLY A 262 14.54 -16.72 10.89
CA GLY A 262 14.56 -15.98 12.15
C GLY A 262 13.22 -15.38 12.55
N VAL A 263 12.13 -15.73 11.86
CA VAL A 263 10.78 -15.27 12.15
C VAL A 263 9.78 -16.41 12.19
N ARG A 264 8.69 -16.21 12.92
CA ARG A 264 7.48 -17.03 12.85
C ARG A 264 6.40 -16.25 12.13
N ILE A 265 5.91 -16.78 11.03
CA ILE A 265 4.81 -16.24 10.23
C ILE A 265 3.60 -17.13 10.48
N SER A 266 2.48 -16.56 10.92
CA SER A 266 1.22 -17.27 11.12
C SER A 266 0.12 -16.69 10.25
N TRP A 267 -0.82 -17.54 9.84
CA TRP A 267 -2.01 -17.18 9.08
C TRP A 267 -3.27 -17.56 9.87
N GLU A 268 -4.27 -16.68 9.83
CA GLU A 268 -5.57 -16.89 10.45
C GLU A 268 -6.67 -16.40 9.50
N ALA A 269 -7.73 -17.18 9.32
CA ALA A 269 -8.86 -16.84 8.46
C ALA A 269 -9.66 -15.65 9.00
N GLY A 270 -10.48 -15.04 8.12
CA GLY A 270 -11.48 -14.04 8.50
C GLY A 270 -11.25 -12.63 7.96
N GLN A 271 -10.18 -12.40 7.19
CA GLN A 271 -9.94 -11.11 6.55
C GLN A 271 -10.32 -11.15 5.07
N ALA A 272 -11.22 -10.27 4.65
CA ALA A 272 -11.60 -10.12 3.26
C ALA A 272 -10.51 -9.45 2.42
N SER A 273 -10.39 -9.85 1.15
CA SER A 273 -9.61 -9.08 0.18
C SER A 273 -10.30 -7.75 -0.13
N ALA A 274 -9.58 -6.64 0.01
CA ALA A 274 -10.08 -5.33 -0.37
C ALA A 274 -10.14 -5.12 -1.90
N LEU A 275 -9.59 -6.04 -2.71
CA LEU A 275 -9.37 -5.87 -4.16
C LEU A 275 -10.17 -6.88 -5.01
N ASP A 276 -11.03 -7.69 -4.39
CA ASP A 276 -11.78 -8.77 -5.03
C ASP A 276 -13.17 -8.31 -5.49
N ALA A 277 -14.15 -8.26 -4.58
CA ALA A 277 -15.54 -7.93 -4.91
C ALA A 277 -15.79 -6.41 -4.97
N GLY A 278 -16.95 -6.00 -5.50
CA GLY A 278 -17.34 -4.59 -5.61
C GLY A 278 -17.60 -3.88 -4.27
N THR A 279 -17.75 -4.64 -3.18
CA THR A 279 -17.67 -4.15 -1.79
C THR A 279 -16.54 -4.85 -1.07
N ILE A 280 -15.82 -4.15 -0.20
CA ILE A 280 -14.66 -4.72 0.50
C ILE A 280 -15.07 -5.93 1.34
N ALA A 281 -16.17 -5.83 2.08
CA ALA A 281 -16.69 -6.94 2.89
C ALA A 281 -17.14 -8.17 2.08
N GLY A 282 -17.42 -8.01 0.79
CA GLY A 282 -17.79 -9.11 -0.12
C GLY A 282 -16.60 -9.85 -0.71
N GLY A 283 -15.36 -9.39 -0.44
CA GLY A 283 -14.16 -10.03 -0.95
C GLY A 283 -13.91 -11.43 -0.35
N ARG A 284 -13.19 -12.28 -1.11
CA ARG A 284 -12.81 -13.61 -0.62
C ARG A 284 -11.90 -13.50 0.61
N ASP A 285 -11.94 -14.53 1.45
CA ASP A 285 -11.05 -14.61 2.61
C ASP A 285 -9.59 -14.85 2.17
N VAL A 286 -8.74 -13.89 2.48
CA VAL A 286 -7.28 -13.96 2.27
C VAL A 286 -6.53 -14.19 3.57
N GLY A 287 -7.20 -14.05 4.70
CA GLY A 287 -6.66 -14.22 6.04
C GLY A 287 -5.73 -13.10 6.50
N THR A 288 -5.48 -13.13 7.77
CA THR A 288 -4.58 -12.23 8.51
C THR A 288 -3.23 -12.89 8.68
N VAL A 289 -2.17 -12.12 8.43
CA VAL A 289 -0.79 -12.55 8.64
C VAL A 289 -0.19 -11.82 9.82
N ARG A 290 0.50 -12.57 10.71
CA ARG A 290 1.32 -11.99 11.79
C ARG A 290 2.74 -12.52 11.66
N VAL A 291 3.69 -11.61 11.81
CA VAL A 291 5.13 -11.97 11.81
C VAL A 291 5.74 -11.57 13.15
N ARG A 292 6.38 -12.53 13.80
CA ARG A 292 7.04 -12.35 15.11
C ARG A 292 8.46 -12.89 15.10
N ASP A 293 9.33 -12.25 15.90
CA ASP A 293 10.67 -12.78 16.17
C ASP A 293 10.64 -13.92 17.20
N ALA A 294 11.81 -14.46 17.53
CA ALA A 294 11.96 -15.52 18.52
C ALA A 294 11.53 -15.12 19.93
N GLN A 295 11.45 -13.80 20.23
CA GLN A 295 10.99 -13.25 21.49
C GLN A 295 9.49 -12.92 21.48
N GLY A 296 8.78 -13.24 20.38
CA GLY A 296 7.36 -12.98 20.22
C GLY A 296 7.02 -11.53 19.87
N ARG A 297 8.00 -10.66 19.61
CA ARG A 297 7.79 -9.26 19.24
C ARG A 297 7.36 -9.16 17.78
N ASN A 298 6.49 -8.21 17.46
CA ASN A 298 6.08 -7.95 16.09
C ASN A 298 7.27 -7.47 15.25
N VAL A 299 7.40 -8.04 14.05
CA VAL A 299 8.47 -7.70 13.09
C VAL A 299 7.86 -6.86 11.98
N PRO A 300 8.52 -5.77 11.53
CA PRO A 300 8.10 -5.04 10.35
C PRO A 300 8.02 -5.96 9.13
N HIS A 301 6.83 -6.03 8.53
CA HIS A 301 6.55 -6.87 7.36
C HIS A 301 5.46 -6.24 6.51
N ASP A 302 5.29 -6.76 5.31
CA ASP A 302 4.24 -6.38 4.39
C ASP A 302 3.63 -7.62 3.73
N VAL A 303 2.35 -7.54 3.36
CA VAL A 303 1.68 -8.55 2.52
C VAL A 303 1.38 -7.90 1.18
N MET A 304 2.32 -8.03 0.26
CA MET A 304 2.25 -7.40 -1.07
C MET A 304 2.05 -8.44 -2.19
N PHE A 305 1.80 -7.97 -3.39
CA PHE A 305 1.81 -8.85 -4.56
C PHE A 305 3.24 -9.23 -4.97
N ALA A 306 3.38 -10.43 -5.51
CA ALA A 306 4.66 -11.02 -5.90
C ALA A 306 5.44 -10.17 -6.91
N PHE A 307 4.74 -9.55 -7.88
CA PHE A 307 5.40 -8.66 -8.85
C PHE A 307 6.10 -7.48 -8.16
N ALA A 308 5.48 -6.90 -7.13
CA ALA A 308 6.06 -5.77 -6.40
C ALA A 308 7.31 -6.20 -5.63
N PHE A 309 7.28 -7.36 -4.96
CA PHE A 309 8.48 -7.89 -4.36
C PHE A 309 9.58 -8.12 -5.39
N HIS A 310 9.26 -8.75 -6.52
CA HIS A 310 10.26 -9.01 -7.58
C HIS A 310 10.85 -7.72 -8.16
N ALA A 311 10.03 -6.70 -8.39
CA ALA A 311 10.48 -5.42 -8.93
C ALA A 311 11.41 -4.64 -7.99
N PHE A 312 11.11 -4.64 -6.69
CA PHE A 312 11.85 -3.81 -5.71
C PHE A 312 12.94 -4.55 -4.95
N TRP A 313 12.92 -5.89 -4.94
CA TRP A 313 13.96 -6.76 -4.41
C TRP A 313 14.39 -7.81 -5.46
N PRO A 314 15.02 -7.40 -6.58
CA PRO A 314 15.34 -8.31 -7.68
C PRO A 314 16.32 -9.42 -7.26
N GLN A 315 17.11 -9.21 -6.19
CA GLN A 315 17.99 -10.20 -5.58
C GLN A 315 17.38 -10.84 -4.32
N GLY A 316 16.09 -10.57 -4.07
CA GLY A 316 15.38 -11.07 -2.90
C GLY A 316 15.19 -12.59 -2.94
N LYS A 317 15.10 -13.18 -1.75
CA LYS A 317 15.00 -14.63 -1.59
C LYS A 317 13.55 -15.07 -1.55
N TRP A 318 13.19 -15.99 -2.44
CA TRP A 318 11.88 -16.62 -2.48
C TRP A 318 11.85 -17.87 -1.59
N MET A 319 11.07 -17.81 -0.54
CA MET A 319 10.94 -18.86 0.48
C MET A 319 9.80 -19.80 0.09
N ILE A 320 10.02 -20.63 -0.91
CA ILE A 320 9.00 -21.48 -1.56
C ILE A 320 8.92 -22.91 -1.02
N ARG A 321 9.87 -23.32 -0.18
CA ARG A 321 9.97 -24.69 0.39
C ARG A 321 9.89 -24.63 1.90
#